data_85dff8705bd529a2b13a2275bd7c582d
#
_entry.id   85dff8705bd529a2b13a2275bd7c582d
#
_cell.length_a   1.000
_cell.length_b   1.000
_cell.length_c   1.000
_cell.angle_alpha   90.00
_cell.angle_beta   90.00
_cell.angle_gamma   90.00
#
_symmetry.space_group_name_H-M   'P 1'
#
loop_
_entity.id
_entity.type
_entity.pdbx_description
1 polymer ?
#
loop_
_entity_poly.entity_id
_entity_poly.type
_entity_poly.pdbx_seq_one_letter_code
_entity_poly.pdbx_strand_id
1 'polypeptide(L)'
;AGFIGMTIATRANVRTTYAAQHSGMKGALNIAISGGAVMGLSVVGISLLGLIILMLVFNFFGESDPSLFLRKLSSINAYAMGASLFALFARAGGGIYTKGADMGADLVGKVEAGIPEDDPRNPGVIADNVGDCVGDTAGMGADLFESYVGSVVATMAIAATLDHFVTRMCLPIVLIAGGLVASLIGVASMSALKKLNPQS
;
A
#
# COMPACT_ATOMS: atom_id res chain seq x y z
N ALA A 1 -4.87 6.50 -2.61
CA ALA A 1 -4.43 5.29 -1.89
C ALA A 1 -4.05 5.63 -0.44
N GLY A 2 -3.06 6.51 -0.19
CA GLY A 2 -2.55 6.80 1.16
C GLY A 2 -3.62 7.21 2.16
N PHE A 3 -4.50 8.15 1.82
CA PHE A 3 -5.60 8.58 2.71
C PHE A 3 -6.57 7.44 3.07
N ILE A 4 -6.91 6.60 2.09
CA ILE A 4 -7.78 5.43 2.32
C ILE A 4 -7.07 4.44 3.25
N GLY A 5 -5.81 4.12 2.95
CA GLY A 5 -5.00 3.20 3.75
C GLY A 5 -4.85 3.65 5.20
N MET A 6 -4.47 4.92 5.42
CA MET A 6 -4.35 5.51 6.75
C MET A 6 -5.67 5.45 7.54
N THR A 7 -6.76 5.86 6.91
CA THR A 7 -8.08 5.86 7.57
C THR A 7 -8.51 4.45 7.97
N ILE A 8 -8.24 3.45 7.13
CA ILE A 8 -8.59 2.06 7.43
C ILE A 8 -7.64 1.46 8.46
N ALA A 9 -6.33 1.71 8.33
CA ALA A 9 -5.33 1.17 9.26
C ALA A 9 -5.59 1.61 10.70
N THR A 10 -5.80 2.91 10.93
CA THR A 10 -6.07 3.44 12.27
C THR A 10 -7.37 2.89 12.86
N ARG A 11 -8.41 2.74 12.04
CA ARG A 11 -9.68 2.13 12.49
C ARG A 11 -9.57 0.62 12.72
N ALA A 12 -8.81 -0.08 11.89
CA ALA A 12 -8.58 -1.51 12.03
C ALA A 12 -7.77 -1.83 13.29
N ASN A 13 -6.77 -1.02 13.63
CA ASN A 13 -5.92 -1.21 14.81
C ASN A 13 -6.77 -1.31 16.09
N VAL A 14 -7.60 -0.31 16.37
CA VAL A 14 -8.49 -0.31 17.54
C VAL A 14 -9.45 -1.51 17.56
N ARG A 15 -10.03 -1.84 16.39
CA ARG A 15 -10.94 -2.98 16.25
C ARG A 15 -10.25 -4.32 16.43
N THR A 16 -9.00 -4.43 15.96
CA THR A 16 -8.20 -5.65 16.12
C THR A 16 -7.90 -5.90 17.61
N THR A 17 -7.50 -4.86 18.34
CA THR A 17 -7.25 -4.95 19.78
C THR A 17 -8.52 -5.35 20.55
N TYR A 18 -9.64 -4.71 20.25
CA TYR A 18 -10.93 -5.06 20.85
C TYR A 18 -11.34 -6.51 20.55
N ALA A 19 -11.17 -6.95 19.31
CA ALA A 19 -11.48 -8.32 18.90
C ALA A 19 -10.53 -9.34 19.56
N ALA A 20 -9.26 -9.01 19.74
CA ALA A 20 -8.30 -9.87 20.45
C ALA A 20 -8.77 -10.14 21.88
N GLN A 21 -9.28 -9.11 22.55
CA GLN A 21 -9.77 -9.23 23.93
C GLN A 21 -11.08 -10.03 24.04
N HIS A 22 -12.04 -9.83 23.09
CA HIS A 22 -13.40 -10.38 23.24
C HIS A 22 -13.67 -11.61 22.37
N SER A 23 -13.01 -11.73 21.22
CA SER A 23 -13.25 -12.79 20.23
C SER A 23 -12.03 -13.68 20.00
N GLY A 24 -10.93 -13.41 20.72
CA GLY A 24 -9.68 -14.15 20.63
C GLY A 24 -8.93 -13.90 19.32
N MET A 25 -7.83 -14.62 19.15
CA MET A 25 -6.86 -14.47 18.06
C MET A 25 -7.51 -14.54 16.66
N LYS A 26 -8.47 -15.44 16.46
CA LYS A 26 -9.16 -15.57 15.15
C LYS A 26 -9.94 -14.32 14.74
N GLY A 27 -10.62 -13.70 15.70
CA GLY A 27 -11.37 -12.47 15.46
C GLY A 27 -10.44 -11.31 15.12
N ALA A 28 -9.37 -11.17 15.89
CA ALA A 28 -8.34 -10.15 15.67
C ALA A 28 -7.66 -10.27 14.31
N LEU A 29 -7.16 -11.47 13.98
CA LEU A 29 -6.49 -11.75 12.71
C LEU A 29 -7.36 -11.41 11.49
N ASN A 30 -8.65 -11.72 11.58
CA ASN A 30 -9.60 -11.43 10.52
C ASN A 30 -9.77 -9.93 10.26
N ILE A 31 -9.84 -9.12 11.31
CA ILE A 31 -9.97 -7.66 11.17
C ILE A 31 -8.66 -7.09 10.65
N ALA A 32 -7.51 -7.54 11.15
CA ALA A 32 -6.20 -7.10 10.70
C ALA A 32 -6.00 -7.38 9.21
N ILE A 33 -6.26 -8.61 8.75
CA ILE A 33 -6.15 -8.98 7.32
C ILE A 33 -7.12 -8.18 6.46
N SER A 34 -8.36 -7.98 6.92
CA SER A 34 -9.33 -7.18 6.17
C SER A 34 -8.88 -5.72 6.02
N GLY A 35 -8.29 -5.14 7.07
CA GLY A 35 -7.70 -3.80 7.04
C GLY A 35 -6.54 -3.70 6.05
N GLY A 36 -5.60 -4.65 6.10
CA GLY A 36 -4.47 -4.74 5.16
C GLY A 36 -4.92 -4.96 3.72
N ALA A 37 -5.93 -5.80 3.51
CA ALA A 37 -6.49 -6.04 2.17
C ALA A 37 -7.06 -4.78 1.53
N VAL A 38 -7.74 -3.92 2.30
CA VAL A 38 -8.25 -2.63 1.78
C VAL A 38 -7.10 -1.75 1.31
N MET A 39 -5.99 -1.68 2.06
CA MET A 39 -4.83 -0.90 1.63
C MET A 39 -4.20 -1.49 0.36
N GLY A 40 -3.90 -2.79 0.35
CA GLY A 40 -3.27 -3.45 -0.79
C GLY A 40 -4.10 -3.33 -2.07
N LEU A 41 -5.40 -3.60 -2.01
CA LEU A 41 -6.30 -3.48 -3.15
C LEU A 41 -6.48 -2.03 -3.61
N SER A 42 -6.46 -1.06 -2.68
CA SER A 42 -6.50 0.37 -3.03
C SER A 42 -5.24 0.80 -3.76
N VAL A 43 -4.07 0.34 -3.34
CA VAL A 43 -2.79 0.63 -4.00
C VAL A 43 -2.81 0.13 -5.45
N VAL A 44 -3.12 -1.14 -5.65
CA VAL A 44 -3.14 -1.76 -6.99
C VAL A 44 -4.26 -1.17 -7.85
N GLY A 45 -5.47 -1.04 -7.30
CA GLY A 45 -6.63 -0.53 -8.02
C GLY A 45 -6.45 0.91 -8.49
N ILE A 46 -5.99 1.81 -7.62
CA ILE A 46 -5.82 3.23 -7.95
C ILE A 46 -4.62 3.42 -8.90
N SER A 47 -3.52 2.67 -8.72
CA SER A 47 -2.38 2.75 -9.63
C SER A 47 -2.74 2.30 -11.04
N LEU A 48 -3.47 1.19 -11.16
CA LEU A 48 -3.93 0.66 -12.44
C LEU A 48 -4.93 1.59 -13.12
N LEU A 49 -5.92 2.08 -12.36
CA LEU A 49 -6.89 3.06 -12.87
C LEU A 49 -6.22 4.35 -13.35
N GLY A 50 -5.28 4.88 -12.58
CA GLY A 50 -4.53 6.08 -12.96
C GLY A 50 -3.75 5.89 -14.24
N LEU A 51 -3.06 4.76 -14.41
CA LEU A 51 -2.36 4.43 -15.64
C LEU A 51 -3.30 4.29 -16.84
N ILE A 52 -4.41 3.55 -16.69
CA ILE A 52 -5.40 3.37 -17.76
C ILE A 52 -6.00 4.72 -18.17
N ILE A 53 -6.37 5.57 -17.21
CA ILE A 53 -6.91 6.90 -17.51
C ILE A 53 -5.90 7.74 -18.28
N LEU A 54 -4.64 7.77 -17.87
CA LEU A 54 -3.59 8.49 -18.58
C LEU A 54 -3.38 7.94 -19.99
N MET A 55 -3.39 6.63 -20.17
CA MET A 55 -3.27 6.00 -21.49
C MET A 55 -4.43 6.37 -22.42
N LEU A 56 -5.64 6.45 -21.88
CA LEU A 56 -6.82 6.87 -22.64
C LEU A 56 -6.75 8.37 -23.00
N VAL A 57 -6.40 9.22 -22.05
CA VAL A 57 -6.29 10.68 -22.25
C VAL A 57 -5.23 11.01 -23.32
N PHE A 58 -4.09 10.34 -23.29
CA PHE A 58 -3.03 10.52 -24.27
C PHE A 58 -3.23 9.71 -25.55
N ASN A 59 -4.32 8.97 -25.68
CA ASN A 59 -4.64 8.13 -26.84
C ASN A 59 -3.48 7.22 -27.27
N PHE A 60 -2.96 6.42 -26.33
CA PHE A 60 -1.87 5.49 -26.59
C PHE A 60 -2.26 4.36 -27.54
N PHE A 61 -3.51 3.92 -27.48
CA PHE A 61 -3.98 2.78 -28.27
C PHE A 61 -4.19 3.11 -29.77
N GLY A 62 -4.33 4.39 -30.10
CA GLY A 62 -4.45 4.86 -31.49
C GLY A 62 -3.14 5.30 -32.11
N GLU A 63 -2.02 5.17 -31.42
CA GLU A 63 -0.73 5.68 -31.89
C GLU A 63 0.00 4.63 -32.72
N SER A 64 0.40 5.02 -33.91
CA SER A 64 1.17 4.19 -34.85
C SER A 64 2.62 4.66 -35.02
N ASP A 65 2.94 5.87 -34.57
CA ASP A 65 4.28 6.45 -34.67
C ASP A 65 5.08 6.20 -33.38
N PRO A 66 6.17 5.42 -33.44
CA PRO A 66 7.03 5.13 -32.28
C PRO A 66 7.62 6.39 -31.63
N SER A 67 7.92 7.42 -32.42
CA SER A 67 8.52 8.65 -31.89
C SER A 67 7.53 9.46 -31.06
N LEU A 68 6.30 9.56 -31.52
CA LEU A 68 5.22 10.22 -30.79
C LEU A 68 4.79 9.42 -29.56
N PHE A 69 4.80 8.09 -29.67
CA PHE A 69 4.59 7.18 -28.55
C PHE A 69 5.58 7.43 -27.41
N LEU A 70 6.88 7.50 -27.71
CA LEU A 70 7.93 7.77 -26.71
C LEU A 70 7.75 9.14 -26.04
N ARG A 71 7.33 10.17 -26.79
CA ARG A 71 7.01 11.47 -26.21
C ARG A 71 5.81 11.41 -25.24
N LYS A 72 4.77 10.67 -25.58
CA LYS A 72 3.62 10.44 -24.70
C LYS A 72 4.02 9.64 -23.44
N LEU A 73 4.88 8.64 -23.61
CA LEU A 73 5.41 7.84 -22.50
C LEU A 73 6.19 8.69 -21.50
N SER A 74 6.91 9.72 -21.97
CA SER A 74 7.55 10.70 -21.09
C SER A 74 6.55 11.41 -20.15
N SER A 75 5.31 11.63 -20.60
CA SER A 75 4.26 12.20 -19.75
C SER A 75 3.77 11.23 -18.67
N ILE A 76 3.76 9.92 -18.96
CA ILE A 76 3.47 8.89 -17.94
C ILE A 76 4.61 8.77 -16.93
N ASN A 77 5.86 9.03 -17.32
CA ASN A 77 6.98 9.11 -16.38
C ASN A 77 6.75 10.17 -15.29
N ALA A 78 6.10 11.28 -15.61
CA ALA A 78 5.73 12.28 -14.60
C ALA A 78 4.78 11.72 -13.52
N TYR A 79 3.89 10.82 -13.91
CA TYR A 79 3.04 10.11 -12.93
C TYR A 79 3.85 9.19 -12.02
N ALA A 80 4.82 8.45 -12.59
CA ALA A 80 5.74 7.62 -11.80
C ALA A 80 6.60 8.46 -10.85
N MET A 81 7.12 9.61 -11.32
CA MET A 81 7.87 10.55 -10.47
C MET A 81 7.01 11.12 -9.33
N GLY A 82 5.75 11.45 -9.61
CA GLY A 82 4.81 11.90 -8.57
C GLY A 82 4.53 10.81 -7.53
N ALA A 83 4.42 9.56 -7.96
CA ALA A 83 4.29 8.41 -7.07
C ALA A 83 5.54 8.25 -6.17
N SER A 84 6.74 8.40 -6.75
CA SER A 84 8.02 8.33 -6.04
C SER A 84 8.16 9.43 -4.98
N LEU A 85 7.86 10.67 -5.33
CA LEU A 85 7.89 11.79 -4.38
C LEU A 85 6.89 11.57 -3.24
N PHE A 86 5.68 11.10 -3.55
CA PHE A 86 4.70 10.78 -2.52
C PHE A 86 5.20 9.67 -1.59
N ALA A 87 5.76 8.60 -2.15
CA ALA A 87 6.31 7.48 -1.38
C ALA A 87 7.44 7.93 -0.46
N LEU A 88 8.37 8.75 -0.96
CA LEU A 88 9.46 9.33 -0.17
C LEU A 88 8.93 10.10 1.05
N PHE A 89 7.99 11.01 0.85
CA PHE A 89 7.45 11.81 1.96
C PHE A 89 6.59 10.99 2.92
N ALA A 90 5.79 10.05 2.41
CA ALA A 90 4.97 9.18 3.25
C ALA A 90 5.84 8.27 4.13
N ARG A 91 6.91 7.70 3.56
CA ARG A 91 7.81 6.81 4.27
C ARG A 91 8.71 7.54 5.26
N ALA A 92 9.32 8.64 4.83
CA ALA A 92 10.14 9.46 5.73
C ALA A 92 9.30 10.07 6.86
N GLY A 93 8.14 10.63 6.55
CA GLY A 93 7.22 11.21 7.53
C GLY A 93 6.68 10.18 8.52
N GLY A 94 6.29 9.00 8.05
CA GLY A 94 5.85 7.88 8.89
C GLY A 94 6.96 7.41 9.83
N GLY A 95 8.17 7.21 9.32
CA GLY A 95 9.32 6.79 10.12
C GLY A 95 9.73 7.81 11.18
N ILE A 96 9.70 9.11 10.86
CA ILE A 96 9.97 10.19 11.82
C ILE A 96 8.89 10.20 12.91
N TYR A 97 7.63 10.06 12.55
CA TYR A 97 6.53 10.02 13.52
C TYR A 97 6.68 8.84 14.47
N THR A 98 6.87 7.62 13.94
CA THR A 98 7.06 6.41 14.74
C THR A 98 8.24 6.56 15.71
N LYS A 99 9.40 6.99 15.20
CA LYS A 99 10.59 7.14 16.04
C LYS A 99 10.43 8.26 17.08
N GLY A 100 9.75 9.34 16.74
CA GLY A 100 9.43 10.41 17.68
C GLY A 100 8.48 9.94 18.81
N ALA A 101 7.49 9.13 18.47
CA ALA A 101 6.56 8.55 19.44
C ALA A 101 7.26 7.55 20.38
N ASP A 102 8.03 6.61 19.83
CA ASP A 102 8.83 5.62 20.55
C ASP A 102 9.79 6.29 21.56
N MET A 103 10.62 7.21 21.08
CA MET A 103 11.56 7.93 21.94
C MET A 103 10.85 8.78 23.00
N GLY A 104 9.73 9.41 22.67
CA GLY A 104 8.93 10.18 23.62
C GLY A 104 8.30 9.31 24.69
N ALA A 105 7.76 8.16 24.32
CA ALA A 105 7.19 7.20 25.23
C ALA A 105 8.24 6.64 26.20
N ASP A 106 9.44 6.34 25.69
CA ASP A 106 10.57 5.85 26.49
C ASP A 106 11.08 6.90 27.47
N LEU A 107 11.31 8.14 27.02
CA LEU A 107 11.81 9.22 27.89
C LEU A 107 10.83 9.51 29.02
N VAL A 108 9.56 9.71 28.71
CA VAL A 108 8.55 10.01 29.73
C VAL A 108 8.29 8.82 30.62
N GLY A 109 8.11 7.64 30.04
CA GLY A 109 7.80 6.44 30.81
C GLY A 109 8.95 5.95 31.67
N LYS A 110 10.08 5.61 31.05
CA LYS A 110 11.22 5.00 31.73
C LYS A 110 12.02 5.99 32.57
N VAL A 111 12.28 7.19 32.03
CA VAL A 111 13.20 8.14 32.67
C VAL A 111 12.48 9.02 33.67
N GLU A 112 11.34 9.62 33.30
CA GLU A 112 10.65 10.57 34.18
C GLU A 112 9.69 9.86 35.15
N ALA A 113 8.86 8.95 34.66
CA ALA A 113 7.85 8.28 35.48
C ALA A 113 8.33 6.99 36.14
N GLY A 114 9.46 6.42 35.71
CA GLY A 114 10.01 5.19 36.25
C GLY A 114 9.10 3.97 36.09
N ILE A 115 8.26 3.96 35.05
CA ILE A 115 7.37 2.86 34.74
C ILE A 115 7.99 1.93 33.69
N PRO A 116 7.61 0.64 33.65
CA PRO A 116 8.11 -0.30 32.65
C PRO A 116 7.81 0.14 31.21
N GLU A 117 8.57 -0.38 30.27
CA GLU A 117 8.31 -0.26 28.84
C GLU A 117 6.90 -0.79 28.52
N ASP A 118 6.23 -0.17 27.57
CA ASP A 118 4.86 -0.54 27.14
C ASP A 118 3.80 -0.52 28.26
N ASP A 119 4.05 0.21 29.35
CA ASP A 119 3.06 0.33 30.42
C ASP A 119 1.81 1.07 29.95
N PRO A 120 0.59 0.51 30.12
CA PRO A 120 -0.65 1.13 29.64
C PRO A 120 -0.98 2.48 30.32
N ARG A 121 -0.29 2.85 31.38
CA ARG A 121 -0.40 4.17 32.01
C ARG A 121 0.31 5.27 31.23
N ASN A 122 1.24 4.91 30.35
CA ASN A 122 1.93 5.84 29.47
C ASN A 122 1.14 6.07 28.18
N PRO A 123 0.55 7.25 27.97
CA PRO A 123 -0.18 7.53 26.73
C PRO A 123 0.69 7.53 25.47
N GLY A 124 2.01 7.65 25.63
CA GLY A 124 2.99 7.57 24.56
C GLY A 124 2.99 6.20 23.87
N VAL A 125 2.68 5.12 24.60
CA VAL A 125 2.54 3.75 24.05
C VAL A 125 1.45 3.67 22.99
N ILE A 126 0.35 4.40 23.14
CA ILE A 126 -0.70 4.45 22.11
C ILE A 126 -0.18 5.16 20.85
N ALA A 127 0.55 6.26 21.03
CA ALA A 127 1.12 7.02 19.93
C ALA A 127 2.17 6.20 19.17
N ASP A 128 2.97 5.41 19.87
CA ASP A 128 3.97 4.52 19.30
C ASP A 128 3.29 3.41 18.45
N ASN A 129 2.33 2.70 19.00
CA ASN A 129 1.57 1.67 18.28
C ASN A 129 0.84 2.23 17.05
N VAL A 130 0.28 3.44 17.14
CA VAL A 130 -0.33 4.11 15.98
C VAL A 130 0.74 4.50 14.97
N GLY A 131 1.92 4.93 15.42
CA GLY A 131 3.06 5.27 14.59
C GLY A 131 3.53 4.10 13.75
N ASP A 132 3.72 2.93 14.36
CA ASP A 132 4.08 1.70 13.66
C ASP A 132 3.06 1.35 12.58
N CYS A 133 1.77 1.39 12.93
CA CYS A 133 0.70 1.13 11.99
C CYS A 133 0.70 2.12 10.80
N VAL A 134 0.97 3.40 11.06
CA VAL A 134 1.08 4.45 10.04
C VAL A 134 2.33 4.24 9.17
N GLY A 135 3.48 3.99 9.78
CA GLY A 135 4.74 3.76 9.09
C GLY A 135 4.65 2.57 8.14
N ASP A 136 4.16 1.45 8.64
CA ASP A 136 4.05 0.22 7.85
C ASP A 136 2.93 0.28 6.81
N THR A 137 1.77 0.81 7.16
CA THR A 137 0.64 0.79 6.22
C THR A 137 0.74 1.92 5.19
N ALA A 138 0.97 3.16 5.61
CA ALA A 138 1.04 4.28 4.70
C ALA A 138 2.40 4.36 3.99
N GLY A 139 3.50 4.19 4.74
CA GLY A 139 4.85 4.26 4.20
C GLY A 139 5.12 3.14 3.20
N MET A 140 4.95 1.88 3.60
CA MET A 140 5.17 0.74 2.69
C MET A 140 4.11 0.67 1.58
N GLY A 141 2.86 1.04 1.86
CA GLY A 141 1.83 1.10 0.83
C GLY A 141 2.13 2.13 -0.25
N ALA A 142 2.73 3.27 0.11
CA ALA A 142 3.21 4.26 -0.84
C ALA A 142 4.40 3.75 -1.68
N ASP A 143 5.34 3.04 -1.06
CA ASP A 143 6.45 2.36 -1.76
C ASP A 143 5.96 1.33 -2.79
N LEU A 144 4.96 0.53 -2.40
CA LEU A 144 4.37 -0.44 -3.32
C LEU A 144 3.66 0.24 -4.49
N PHE A 145 2.97 1.37 -4.24
CA PHE A 145 2.36 2.16 -5.30
C PHE A 145 3.40 2.67 -6.30
N GLU A 146 4.51 3.24 -5.81
CA GLU A 146 5.64 3.69 -6.63
C GLU A 146 6.21 2.54 -7.46
N SER A 147 6.55 1.43 -6.81
CA SER A 147 7.15 0.26 -7.44
C SER A 147 6.26 -0.34 -8.52
N TYR A 148 4.95 -0.36 -8.28
CA TYR A 148 3.96 -0.82 -9.27
C TYR A 148 3.94 0.07 -10.50
N VAL A 149 3.77 1.37 -10.31
CA VAL A 149 3.73 2.35 -11.41
C VAL A 149 5.05 2.35 -12.16
N GLY A 150 6.17 2.42 -11.45
CA GLY A 150 7.52 2.44 -12.04
C GLY A 150 7.83 1.21 -12.87
N SER A 151 7.48 0.01 -12.39
CA SER A 151 7.69 -1.25 -13.11
C SER A 151 6.86 -1.32 -14.40
N VAL A 152 5.62 -0.86 -14.37
CA VAL A 152 4.77 -0.80 -15.58
C VAL A 152 5.36 0.16 -16.59
N VAL A 153 5.71 1.38 -16.17
CA VAL A 153 6.26 2.40 -17.06
C VAL A 153 7.59 1.96 -17.66
N ALA A 154 8.47 1.33 -16.86
CA ALA A 154 9.73 0.78 -17.37
C ALA A 154 9.51 -0.33 -18.40
N THR A 155 8.57 -1.25 -18.16
CA THR A 155 8.22 -2.31 -19.10
C THR A 155 7.60 -1.76 -20.39
N MET A 156 6.77 -0.72 -20.27
CA MET A 156 6.21 -0.02 -21.45
C MET A 156 7.31 0.67 -22.26
N ALA A 157 8.31 1.27 -21.61
CA ALA A 157 9.46 1.87 -22.30
C ALA A 157 10.27 0.85 -23.09
N ILE A 158 10.49 -0.34 -22.53
CA ILE A 158 11.14 -1.44 -23.22
C ILE A 158 10.27 -1.92 -24.39
N ALA A 159 8.97 -2.08 -24.20
CA ALA A 159 8.03 -2.49 -25.25
C ALA A 159 8.03 -1.52 -26.43
N ALA A 160 8.22 -0.22 -26.20
CA ALA A 160 8.27 0.81 -27.22
C ALA A 160 9.43 0.64 -28.22
N THR A 161 10.49 -0.07 -27.84
CA THR A 161 11.64 -0.35 -28.70
C THR A 161 11.47 -1.60 -29.57
N LEU A 162 10.37 -2.31 -29.45
CA LEU A 162 10.11 -3.58 -30.12
C LEU A 162 9.02 -3.44 -31.19
N ASP A 163 9.01 -4.35 -32.17
CA ASP A 163 7.93 -4.44 -33.14
C ASP A 163 6.59 -4.73 -32.45
N HIS A 164 5.50 -4.21 -33.00
CA HIS A 164 4.16 -4.32 -32.43
C HIS A 164 4.04 -3.75 -31.00
N PHE A 165 4.68 -2.61 -30.76
CA PHE A 165 4.81 -1.98 -29.43
C PHE A 165 3.47 -1.76 -28.72
N VAL A 166 2.38 -1.40 -29.42
CA VAL A 166 1.05 -1.18 -28.81
C VAL A 166 0.53 -2.46 -28.14
N THR A 167 0.67 -3.62 -28.80
CA THR A 167 0.24 -4.90 -28.23
C THR A 167 1.11 -5.31 -27.05
N ARG A 168 2.42 -5.12 -27.17
CA ARG A 168 3.39 -5.51 -26.11
C ARG A 168 3.28 -4.63 -24.87
N MET A 169 2.92 -3.37 -25.02
CA MET A 169 2.70 -2.45 -23.92
C MET A 169 1.48 -2.83 -23.06
N CYS A 170 0.51 -3.56 -23.62
CA CYS A 170 -0.62 -4.06 -22.83
C CYS A 170 -0.23 -5.20 -21.89
N LEU A 171 0.86 -5.91 -22.15
CA LEU A 171 1.27 -7.08 -21.36
C LEU A 171 1.42 -6.79 -19.85
N PRO A 172 2.17 -5.75 -19.41
CA PRO A 172 2.29 -5.47 -17.98
C PRO A 172 0.95 -5.13 -17.33
N ILE A 173 0.05 -4.45 -18.06
CA ILE A 173 -1.29 -4.12 -17.54
C ILE A 173 -2.13 -5.38 -17.36
N VAL A 174 -2.11 -6.31 -18.31
CA VAL A 174 -2.81 -7.59 -18.21
C VAL A 174 -2.26 -8.44 -17.07
N LEU A 175 -0.95 -8.48 -16.90
CA LEU A 175 -0.30 -9.22 -15.80
C LEU A 175 -0.73 -8.66 -14.43
N ILE A 176 -0.75 -7.35 -14.28
CA ILE A 176 -1.19 -6.69 -13.04
C ILE A 176 -2.68 -6.91 -12.78
N ALA A 177 -3.51 -6.82 -13.81
CA ALA A 177 -4.94 -7.12 -13.69
C ALA A 177 -5.18 -8.57 -13.25
N GLY A 178 -4.41 -9.52 -13.81
CA GLY A 178 -4.41 -10.92 -13.37
C GLY A 178 -3.98 -11.08 -11.91
N GLY A 179 -2.93 -10.37 -11.50
CA GLY A 179 -2.48 -10.32 -10.10
C GLY A 179 -3.53 -9.76 -9.15
N LEU A 180 -4.27 -8.72 -9.58
CA LEU A 180 -5.38 -8.16 -8.79
C LEU A 180 -6.50 -9.19 -8.60
N VAL A 181 -6.88 -9.91 -9.66
CA VAL A 181 -7.87 -10.99 -9.57
C VAL A 181 -7.40 -12.10 -8.64
N ALA A 182 -6.14 -12.53 -8.76
CA ALA A 182 -5.56 -13.53 -7.85
C ALA A 182 -5.56 -13.05 -6.39
N SER A 183 -5.25 -11.78 -6.13
CA SER A 183 -5.30 -11.20 -4.80
C SER A 183 -6.72 -11.15 -4.23
N LEU A 184 -7.72 -10.82 -5.06
CA LEU A 184 -9.13 -10.85 -4.66
C LEU A 184 -9.57 -12.26 -4.28
N ILE A 185 -9.17 -13.28 -5.06
CA ILE A 185 -9.43 -14.68 -4.76
C ILE A 185 -8.75 -15.09 -3.45
N GLY A 186 -7.49 -14.67 -3.24
CA GLY A 186 -6.76 -14.92 -2.00
C GLY A 186 -7.45 -14.35 -0.77
N VAL A 187 -7.88 -13.08 -0.82
CA VAL A 187 -8.62 -12.43 0.27
C VAL A 187 -9.97 -13.12 0.51
N ALA A 188 -10.68 -13.49 -0.55
CA ALA A 188 -11.96 -14.20 -0.45
C ALA A 188 -11.78 -15.61 0.14
N SER A 189 -10.72 -16.34 -0.25
CA SER A 189 -10.43 -17.68 0.28
C SER A 189 -10.10 -17.64 1.77
N MET A 190 -9.35 -16.64 2.24
CA MET A 190 -9.09 -16.46 3.67
C MET A 190 -10.38 -16.21 4.46
N SER A 191 -11.33 -15.49 3.88
CA SER A 191 -12.64 -15.29 4.47
C SER A 191 -13.46 -16.60 4.56
N ALA A 192 -13.30 -17.49 3.60
CA ALA A 192 -13.92 -18.82 3.59
C ALA A 192 -13.25 -19.81 4.57
N LEU A 193 -11.92 -19.74 4.70
CA LEU A 193 -11.12 -20.56 5.62
C LEU A 193 -11.36 -20.25 7.09
N LYS A 194 -12.08 -19.18 7.42
CA LYS A 194 -12.50 -18.84 8.81
C LYS A 194 -13.20 -19.98 9.55
N LYS A 195 -13.78 -20.93 8.83
CA LYS A 195 -14.47 -22.08 9.40
C LYS A 195 -13.51 -23.22 9.82
N LEU A 196 -12.26 -23.19 9.37
CA LEU A 196 -11.27 -24.20 9.70
C LEU A 196 -10.56 -23.85 11.03
N ASN A 197 -10.38 -24.85 11.86
CA ASN A 197 -9.69 -24.68 13.15
C ASN A 197 -8.19 -24.47 12.91
N PRO A 198 -7.51 -23.49 13.54
CA PRO A 198 -6.07 -23.29 13.35
C PRO A 198 -5.21 -24.35 14.03
N GLN A 199 -5.80 -25.36 14.66
CA GLN A 199 -5.12 -26.48 15.32
C GLN A 199 -5.21 -27.79 14.53
N SER A 200 -5.72 -27.77 13.30
CA SER A 200 -5.76 -28.95 12.40
C SER A 200 -4.78 -28.82 11.26
#